data_ee8c76972fe1fbd408bcd213661a5128
#
_entry.id   ee8c76972fe1fbd408bcd213661a5128
#
_cell.length_a   1.000
_cell.length_b   1.000
_cell.length_c   1.000
_cell.angle_alpha   90.00
_cell.angle_beta   90.00
_cell.angle_gamma   90.00
#
_symmetry.space_group_name_H-M   'P 1'
#
loop_
_entity.id
_entity.type
_entity.pdbx_description
1 polymer ?
#
loop_
_entity_poly.entity_id
_entity_poly.type
_entity_poly.pdbx_seq_one_letter_code
_entity_poly.pdbx_strand_id
1 'polypeptide(L)'
;MPRLDKFHTIRLEGTLLTIDQMTRILEKDLEEEALQEYGLAPGEKLNEVISRDWERANKHWKGFQERLETLPGDDVATTTTREHWLLPLFNLLGYGRLQLSRTIEIAGVPYPISHFYNLTPIHMLGCRIRLDQRTAGLRGAARLSPHGMVQEYLNKTEDSLWGIVTNGYNLRLLRDNANVARMTYIDFNLQAMMTTEAYSDFVLLW
;
A
#
# COMPACT_ATOMS: atom_id res chain seq x y z
N MET A 1 6.81 26.71 10.17
CA MET A 1 6.82 25.38 9.57
C MET A 1 5.78 24.53 10.27
N PRO A 2 4.79 23.97 9.59
CA PRO A 2 3.82 23.06 10.23
C PRO A 2 4.57 21.82 10.71
N ARG A 3 4.24 21.36 11.90
CA ARG A 3 4.90 20.23 12.56
C ARG A 3 4.61 18.93 11.80
N LEU A 4 5.64 18.33 11.24
CA LEU A 4 5.66 16.93 10.74
C LEU A 4 5.44 15.90 11.87
N ASP A 5 5.31 16.37 13.12
CA ASP A 5 5.26 15.54 14.33
C ASP A 5 3.94 14.76 14.52
N LYS A 6 2.92 14.96 13.65
CA LYS A 6 1.62 14.27 13.78
C LYS A 6 1.60 12.87 13.17
N PHE A 7 2.43 12.60 12.15
CA PHE A 7 2.43 11.34 11.40
C PHE A 7 3.83 10.74 11.42
N HIS A 8 4.03 9.74 12.27
CA HIS A 8 5.36 9.16 12.51
C HIS A 8 5.72 8.05 11.53
N THR A 9 4.72 7.44 10.89
CA THR A 9 4.91 6.27 10.03
C THR A 9 4.58 6.55 8.57
N ILE A 10 4.21 7.80 8.23
CA ILE A 10 3.84 8.22 6.88
C ILE A 10 4.87 9.21 6.34
N ARG A 11 5.38 8.92 5.15
CA ARG A 11 6.29 9.81 4.42
C ARG A 11 5.66 10.24 3.12
N LEU A 12 5.67 11.53 2.87
CA LEU A 12 5.26 12.12 1.60
C LEU A 12 6.48 12.45 0.76
N GLU A 13 6.44 12.05 -0.51
CA GLU A 13 7.41 12.48 -1.51
C GLU A 13 6.66 13.17 -2.64
N GLY A 14 7.10 14.38 -3.00
CA GLY A 14 6.38 15.23 -3.95
C GLY A 14 5.14 15.90 -3.35
N THR A 15 4.13 16.15 -4.19
CA THR A 15 2.96 16.99 -3.85
C THR A 15 1.63 16.25 -4.00
N LEU A 16 1.56 14.95 -3.68
CA LEU A 16 0.31 14.19 -3.76
C LEU A 16 -0.74 14.67 -2.77
N LEU A 17 -0.33 14.83 -1.52
CA LEU A 17 -1.13 15.41 -0.44
C LEU A 17 -0.29 16.39 0.35
N THR A 18 -0.92 17.41 0.88
CA THR A 18 -0.32 18.30 1.87
C THR A 18 -0.59 17.79 3.29
N ILE A 19 0.21 18.21 4.24
CA ILE A 19 -0.02 17.90 5.66
C ILE A 19 -1.38 18.42 6.13
N ASP A 20 -1.80 19.57 5.62
CA ASP A 20 -3.11 20.16 5.90
C ASP A 20 -4.25 19.25 5.40
N GLN A 21 -4.17 18.75 4.18
CA GLN A 21 -5.15 17.78 3.64
C GLN A 21 -5.19 16.49 4.47
N MET A 22 -4.04 15.93 4.84
CA MET A 22 -3.98 14.76 5.71
C MET A 22 -4.63 15.02 7.08
N THR A 23 -4.41 16.21 7.63
CA THR A 23 -5.04 16.62 8.90
C THR A 23 -6.55 16.71 8.75
N ARG A 24 -7.04 17.30 7.66
CA ARG A 24 -8.49 17.40 7.37
C ARG A 24 -9.13 16.04 7.17
N ILE A 25 -8.45 15.10 6.48
CA ILE A 25 -8.89 13.71 6.36
C ILE A 25 -9.04 13.08 7.76
N LEU A 26 -8.02 13.21 8.60
CA LEU A 26 -8.05 12.67 9.96
C LEU A 26 -9.16 13.28 10.84
N GLU A 27 -9.43 14.57 10.66
CA GLU A 27 -10.50 15.31 11.34
C GLU A 27 -11.88 15.11 10.69
N LYS A 28 -11.93 14.41 9.54
CA LYS A 28 -13.15 14.15 8.74
C LYS A 28 -13.84 15.46 8.30
N ASP A 29 -13.04 16.43 7.90
CA ASP A 29 -13.46 17.77 7.47
C ASP A 29 -13.34 17.94 5.95
N LEU A 30 -13.59 16.87 5.18
CA LEU A 30 -13.66 16.89 3.71
C LEU A 30 -15.09 16.63 3.26
N GLU A 31 -15.59 17.42 2.34
CA GLU A 31 -16.94 17.25 1.76
C GLU A 31 -17.05 15.92 1.00
N GLU A 32 -15.93 15.47 0.41
CA GLU A 32 -15.82 14.21 -0.33
C GLU A 32 -15.84 12.97 0.58
N GLU A 33 -15.75 13.14 1.90
CA GLU A 33 -15.82 12.05 2.90
C GLU A 33 -17.24 11.76 3.37
N ALA A 34 -18.22 11.81 2.47
CA ALA A 34 -19.56 11.37 2.79
C ALA A 34 -19.57 9.88 3.19
N LEU A 35 -20.24 9.54 4.30
CA LEU A 35 -20.28 8.16 4.83
C LEU A 35 -20.70 7.10 3.79
N GLN A 36 -21.45 7.51 2.78
CA GLN A 36 -21.90 6.66 1.68
C GLN A 36 -20.74 6.17 0.80
N GLU A 37 -19.67 6.97 0.65
CA GLU A 37 -18.50 6.62 -0.15
C GLU A 37 -17.67 5.49 0.47
N TYR A 38 -17.79 5.31 1.79
CA TYR A 38 -17.10 4.23 2.51
C TYR A 38 -17.86 2.89 2.48
N GLY A 39 -19.02 2.81 1.80
CA GLY A 39 -19.79 1.57 1.70
C GLY A 39 -20.29 1.02 3.03
N LEU A 40 -20.45 1.88 4.05
CA LEU A 40 -20.91 1.49 5.38
C LEU A 40 -22.35 1.04 5.36
N ALA A 41 -22.68 0.02 6.16
CA ALA A 41 -24.05 -0.40 6.37
C ALA A 41 -24.86 0.67 7.14
N PRO A 42 -26.20 0.72 6.94
CA PRO A 42 -27.05 1.65 7.69
C PRO A 42 -26.84 1.50 9.21
N GLY A 43 -26.49 2.60 9.88
CA GLY A 43 -26.29 2.65 11.32
C GLY A 43 -24.84 2.37 11.77
N GLU A 44 -23.94 1.95 10.89
CA GLU A 44 -22.52 1.86 11.21
C GLU A 44 -21.90 3.26 11.31
N LYS A 45 -20.98 3.42 12.26
CA LYS A 45 -20.18 4.64 12.41
C LYS A 45 -18.77 4.40 11.93
N LEU A 46 -18.27 5.31 11.12
CA LEU A 46 -16.93 5.22 10.51
C LEU A 46 -15.84 4.90 11.55
N ASN A 47 -15.82 5.60 12.68
CA ASN A 47 -14.85 5.36 13.75
C ASN A 47 -14.92 3.94 14.35
N GLU A 48 -16.13 3.39 14.49
CA GLU A 48 -16.32 2.05 15.04
C GLU A 48 -15.81 1.00 14.05
N VAL A 49 -16.02 1.22 12.76
CA VAL A 49 -15.53 0.33 11.70
C VAL A 49 -14.00 0.39 11.63
N ILE A 50 -13.40 1.59 11.59
CA ILE A 50 -11.94 1.74 11.56
C ILE A 50 -11.30 1.10 12.81
N SER A 51 -11.86 1.32 14.01
CA SER A 51 -11.32 0.72 15.25
C SER A 51 -11.40 -0.80 15.22
N ARG A 52 -12.51 -1.37 14.75
CA ARG A 52 -12.67 -2.82 14.57
C ARG A 52 -11.65 -3.39 13.60
N ASP A 53 -11.42 -2.69 12.50
CA ASP A 53 -10.48 -3.13 11.46
C ASP A 53 -9.02 -2.95 11.90
N TRP A 54 -8.72 -1.95 12.73
CA TRP A 54 -7.44 -1.81 13.41
C TRP A 54 -7.12 -3.02 14.31
N GLU A 55 -8.08 -3.44 15.15
CA GLU A 55 -7.90 -4.62 16.01
C GLU A 55 -7.64 -5.90 15.18
N ARG A 56 -8.37 -6.05 14.08
CA ARG A 56 -8.18 -7.17 13.15
C ARG A 56 -6.82 -7.10 12.46
N ALA A 57 -6.40 -5.91 12.01
CA ALA A 57 -5.09 -5.70 11.40
C ALA A 57 -3.95 -6.07 12.36
N ASN A 58 -4.05 -5.66 13.64
CA ASN A 58 -3.09 -6.04 14.68
C ASN A 58 -3.02 -7.56 14.87
N LYS A 59 -4.15 -8.26 14.87
CA LYS A 59 -4.18 -9.72 14.96
C LYS A 59 -3.49 -10.38 13.76
N HIS A 60 -3.76 -9.90 12.54
CA HIS A 60 -3.10 -10.40 11.32
C HIS A 60 -1.61 -10.12 11.33
N TRP A 61 -1.20 -8.91 11.75
CA TRP A 61 0.19 -8.54 11.88
C TRP A 61 0.95 -9.47 12.83
N LYS A 62 0.40 -9.72 14.03
CA LYS A 62 1.00 -10.62 15.02
C LYS A 62 1.16 -12.04 14.46
N GLY A 63 0.11 -12.60 13.88
CA GLY A 63 0.18 -13.93 13.27
C GLY A 63 1.12 -14.02 12.07
N PHE A 64 1.31 -12.92 11.33
CA PHE A 64 2.31 -12.81 10.27
C PHE A 64 3.75 -12.83 10.83
N GLN A 65 4.02 -12.07 11.90
CA GLN A 65 5.34 -12.04 12.54
C GLN A 65 5.72 -13.43 13.11
N GLU A 66 4.80 -14.11 13.78
CA GLU A 66 5.01 -15.46 14.28
C GLU A 66 5.39 -16.45 13.16
N ARG A 67 4.79 -16.33 11.99
CA ARG A 67 5.13 -17.17 10.82
C ARG A 67 6.48 -16.83 10.22
N LEU A 68 6.85 -15.56 10.21
CA LEU A 68 8.14 -15.12 9.69
C LEU A 68 9.31 -15.70 10.49
N GLU A 69 9.15 -15.87 11.80
CA GLU A 69 10.17 -16.45 12.68
C GLU A 69 10.47 -17.91 12.33
N THR A 70 9.51 -18.62 11.72
CA THR A 70 9.67 -20.03 11.31
C THR A 70 10.27 -20.21 9.93
N LEU A 71 10.40 -19.13 9.13
CA LEU A 71 10.93 -19.21 7.77
C LEU A 71 12.47 -19.21 7.73
N PRO A 72 13.07 -19.97 6.80
CA PRO A 72 14.50 -19.87 6.52
C PRO A 72 14.96 -18.45 6.27
N GLY A 73 16.19 -18.13 6.64
CA GLY A 73 16.75 -16.78 6.50
C GLY A 73 16.88 -16.28 5.06
N ASP A 74 17.04 -17.19 4.11
CA ASP A 74 17.16 -16.95 2.66
C ASP A 74 15.81 -16.91 1.93
N ASP A 75 14.70 -17.32 2.57
CA ASP A 75 13.36 -17.18 2.00
C ASP A 75 12.95 -15.71 1.95
N VAL A 76 12.58 -15.22 0.78
CA VAL A 76 12.10 -13.84 0.56
C VAL A 76 10.73 -13.56 1.20
N ALA A 77 10.08 -14.57 1.76
CA ALA A 77 8.80 -14.53 2.47
C ALA A 77 7.60 -14.04 1.62
N THR A 78 7.63 -14.21 0.30
CA THR A 78 6.58 -13.65 -0.58
C THR A 78 5.21 -14.25 -0.28
N THR A 79 5.09 -15.56 -0.16
CA THR A 79 3.81 -16.25 0.11
C THR A 79 3.28 -15.88 1.49
N THR A 80 4.13 -15.94 2.50
CA THR A 80 3.77 -15.61 3.89
C THR A 80 3.34 -14.16 4.04
N THR A 81 4.08 -13.22 3.44
CA THR A 81 3.72 -11.80 3.46
C THR A 81 2.38 -11.53 2.77
N ARG A 82 2.18 -12.13 1.61
CA ARG A 82 0.95 -11.92 0.83
C ARG A 82 -0.27 -12.54 1.52
N GLU A 83 -0.20 -13.81 1.90
CA GLU A 83 -1.38 -14.57 2.32
C GLU A 83 -1.79 -14.29 3.78
N HIS A 84 -0.82 -14.04 4.65
CA HIS A 84 -1.08 -13.86 6.08
C HIS A 84 -1.08 -12.41 6.55
N TRP A 85 -0.62 -11.47 5.70
CA TRP A 85 -0.62 -10.06 6.03
C TRP A 85 -1.31 -9.19 4.97
N LEU A 86 -0.81 -9.14 3.74
CA LEU A 86 -1.26 -8.16 2.76
C LEU A 86 -2.69 -8.40 2.27
N LEU A 87 -3.06 -9.62 1.87
CA LEU A 87 -4.42 -9.90 1.41
C LEU A 87 -5.47 -9.68 2.53
N PRO A 88 -5.25 -10.11 3.79
CA PRO A 88 -6.10 -9.70 4.90
C PRO A 88 -6.18 -8.18 5.09
N LEU A 89 -5.06 -7.46 5.05
CA LEU A 89 -5.03 -6.01 5.17
C LEU A 89 -5.86 -5.33 4.07
N PHE A 90 -5.63 -5.67 2.81
CA PHE A 90 -6.40 -5.11 1.69
C PHE A 90 -7.89 -5.40 1.79
N ASN A 91 -8.26 -6.56 2.34
CA ASN A 91 -9.68 -6.86 2.59
C ASN A 91 -10.27 -5.95 3.67
N LEU A 92 -9.53 -5.62 4.74
CA LEU A 92 -9.95 -4.66 5.76
C LEU A 92 -10.05 -3.23 5.20
N LEU A 93 -9.17 -2.86 4.26
CA LEU A 93 -9.19 -1.59 3.56
C LEU A 93 -10.28 -1.51 2.46
N GLY A 94 -11.22 -2.45 2.40
CA GLY A 94 -12.33 -2.41 1.47
C GLY A 94 -12.06 -2.89 0.05
N TYR A 95 -10.84 -3.33 -0.28
CA TYR A 95 -10.51 -3.84 -1.62
C TYR A 95 -11.14 -5.21 -1.93
N GLY A 96 -11.66 -5.92 -0.92
CA GLY A 96 -12.24 -7.25 -1.09
C GLY A 96 -11.25 -8.26 -1.67
N ARG A 97 -11.72 -9.09 -2.60
CA ARG A 97 -10.89 -10.11 -3.25
C ARG A 97 -10.12 -9.53 -4.43
N LEU A 98 -8.82 -9.33 -4.26
CA LEU A 98 -7.94 -8.88 -5.33
C LEU A 98 -7.77 -9.95 -6.41
N GLN A 99 -7.75 -9.53 -7.67
CA GLN A 99 -7.54 -10.41 -8.81
C GLN A 99 -6.05 -10.63 -9.06
N LEU A 100 -5.65 -11.90 -9.18
CA LEU A 100 -4.30 -12.25 -9.64
C LEU A 100 -4.11 -11.80 -11.09
N SER A 101 -2.99 -11.16 -11.37
CA SER A 101 -2.65 -10.71 -12.71
C SER A 101 -1.71 -11.69 -13.42
N ARG A 102 -1.91 -11.81 -14.72
CA ARG A 102 -0.87 -12.32 -15.63
C ARG A 102 0.13 -11.19 -15.91
N THR A 103 1.31 -11.55 -16.40
CA THR A 103 2.27 -10.54 -16.87
C THR A 103 1.64 -9.74 -18.01
N ILE A 104 1.61 -8.42 -17.85
CA ILE A 104 1.13 -7.49 -18.86
C ILE A 104 2.32 -7.09 -19.72
N GLU A 105 2.12 -6.98 -21.02
CA GLU A 105 3.15 -6.56 -21.97
C GLU A 105 2.74 -5.21 -22.60
N ILE A 106 3.61 -4.22 -22.52
CA ILE A 106 3.43 -2.92 -23.17
C ILE A 106 4.64 -2.68 -24.07
N ALA A 107 4.40 -2.56 -25.37
CA ALA A 107 5.46 -2.35 -26.37
C ALA A 107 6.62 -3.35 -26.25
N GLY A 108 6.33 -4.64 -26.06
CA GLY A 108 7.33 -5.71 -25.93
C GLY A 108 8.02 -5.76 -24.55
N VAL A 109 7.66 -4.90 -23.60
CA VAL A 109 8.22 -4.89 -22.25
C VAL A 109 7.27 -5.57 -21.26
N PRO A 110 7.72 -6.64 -20.54
CA PRO A 110 6.88 -7.34 -19.59
C PRO A 110 6.81 -6.60 -18.24
N TYR A 111 5.60 -6.47 -17.71
CA TYR A 111 5.29 -5.94 -16.37
C TYR A 111 4.62 -7.05 -15.54
N PRO A 112 5.37 -7.80 -14.74
CA PRO A 112 4.84 -8.89 -13.92
C PRO A 112 4.22 -8.37 -12.61
N ILE A 113 3.24 -7.48 -12.73
CA ILE A 113 2.44 -6.98 -11.61
C ILE A 113 1.63 -8.13 -11.04
N SER A 114 1.54 -8.26 -9.72
CA SER A 114 0.97 -9.44 -9.09
C SER A 114 -0.56 -9.44 -9.03
N HIS A 115 -1.18 -8.29 -8.81
CA HIS A 115 -2.63 -8.14 -8.63
C HIS A 115 -3.14 -6.85 -9.25
N PHE A 116 -4.47 -6.79 -9.42
CA PHE A 116 -5.20 -5.58 -9.77
C PHE A 116 -6.45 -5.45 -8.91
N TYR A 117 -6.81 -4.20 -8.65
CA TYR A 117 -8.13 -3.79 -8.22
C TYR A 117 -8.69 -2.84 -9.26
N ASN A 118 -9.67 -3.28 -10.03
CA ASN A 118 -10.12 -2.59 -11.23
C ASN A 118 -8.91 -2.25 -12.15
N LEU A 119 -8.67 -0.96 -12.40
CA LEU A 119 -7.55 -0.47 -13.22
C LEU A 119 -6.29 -0.17 -12.39
N THR A 120 -6.34 -0.30 -11.07
CA THR A 120 -5.20 0.00 -10.19
C THR A 120 -4.28 -1.21 -10.05
N PRO A 121 -3.03 -1.15 -10.55
CA PRO A 121 -2.04 -2.18 -10.33
C PRO A 121 -1.61 -2.22 -8.86
N ILE A 122 -1.55 -3.43 -8.30
CA ILE A 122 -1.09 -3.68 -6.93
C ILE A 122 0.02 -4.73 -7.00
N HIS A 123 1.27 -4.32 -6.73
CA HIS A 123 2.40 -5.22 -6.75
C HIS A 123 2.86 -5.59 -5.34
N MET A 124 2.65 -6.86 -4.99
CA MET A 124 2.97 -7.41 -3.67
C MET A 124 4.22 -8.28 -3.72
N LEU A 125 5.16 -8.03 -2.82
CA LEU A 125 6.41 -8.76 -2.67
C LEU A 125 6.55 -9.31 -1.24
N GLY A 126 7.59 -10.11 -1.02
CA GLY A 126 7.97 -10.56 0.32
C GLY A 126 8.61 -9.44 1.14
N CYS A 127 8.44 -9.50 2.45
CA CYS A 127 8.89 -8.44 3.37
C CYS A 127 10.41 -8.25 3.40
N ARG A 128 11.18 -9.23 2.96
CA ARG A 128 12.64 -9.16 2.86
C ARG A 128 13.14 -8.51 1.56
N ILE A 129 12.23 -8.07 0.67
CA ILE A 129 12.56 -7.41 -0.59
C ILE A 129 12.46 -5.89 -0.42
N ARG A 130 13.47 -5.16 -0.89
CA ARG A 130 13.50 -3.69 -0.84
C ARG A 130 12.77 -3.10 -2.03
N LEU A 131 11.85 -2.16 -1.79
CA LEU A 131 11.03 -1.54 -2.84
C LEU A 131 11.85 -0.68 -3.82
N ASP A 132 13.00 -0.15 -3.37
CA ASP A 132 13.85 0.76 -4.13
C ASP A 132 15.05 0.07 -4.81
N GLN A 133 15.20 -1.24 -4.62
CA GLN A 133 16.35 -1.98 -5.14
C GLN A 133 15.92 -3.11 -6.06
N ARG A 134 16.73 -3.32 -7.10
CA ARG A 134 16.60 -4.50 -7.96
C ARG A 134 17.03 -5.74 -7.20
N THR A 135 16.32 -6.83 -7.43
CA THR A 135 16.67 -8.15 -6.90
C THR A 135 16.79 -9.12 -8.08
N ALA A 136 18.04 -9.50 -8.42
CA ALA A 136 18.31 -10.39 -9.54
C ALA A 136 17.53 -11.73 -9.38
N GLY A 137 16.97 -12.23 -10.48
CA GLY A 137 16.21 -13.49 -10.49
C GLY A 137 14.80 -13.40 -9.88
N LEU A 138 14.44 -12.30 -9.20
CA LEU A 138 13.12 -12.15 -8.61
C LEU A 138 12.13 -11.52 -9.61
N ARG A 139 11.04 -12.25 -9.90
CA ARG A 139 9.96 -11.75 -10.74
C ARG A 139 9.36 -10.45 -10.15
N GLY A 140 9.31 -9.39 -10.97
CA GLY A 140 8.79 -8.09 -10.54
C GLY A 140 9.82 -7.19 -9.86
N ALA A 141 11.08 -7.64 -9.69
CA ALA A 141 12.17 -6.84 -9.14
C ALA A 141 13.50 -7.01 -9.91
N ALA A 142 13.54 -7.86 -10.94
CA ALA A 142 14.79 -8.20 -11.63
C ALA A 142 15.25 -7.11 -12.63
N ARG A 143 14.33 -6.55 -13.42
CA ARG A 143 14.64 -5.54 -14.44
C ARG A 143 14.77 -4.16 -13.82
N LEU A 144 13.82 -3.76 -13.04
CA LEU A 144 13.77 -2.51 -12.27
C LEU A 144 13.55 -2.83 -10.79
N SER A 145 13.71 -1.85 -9.91
CA SER A 145 13.19 -1.96 -8.56
C SER A 145 11.67 -2.12 -8.61
N PRO A 146 11.04 -2.75 -7.60
CA PRO A 146 9.58 -2.87 -7.53
C PRO A 146 8.85 -1.54 -7.71
N HIS A 147 9.30 -0.49 -7.02
CA HIS A 147 8.79 0.86 -7.17
C HIS A 147 8.92 1.36 -8.63
N GLY A 148 10.13 1.28 -9.19
CA GLY A 148 10.40 1.73 -10.55
C GLY A 148 9.59 0.98 -11.61
N MET A 149 9.32 -0.31 -11.41
CA MET A 149 8.51 -1.10 -12.32
C MET A 149 7.04 -0.64 -12.34
N VAL A 150 6.44 -0.43 -11.17
CA VAL A 150 5.05 0.04 -11.09
C VAL A 150 4.95 1.47 -11.62
N GLN A 151 5.91 2.35 -11.30
CA GLN A 151 5.93 3.71 -11.81
C GLN A 151 6.10 3.75 -13.34
N GLU A 152 6.99 2.94 -13.90
CA GLU A 152 7.14 2.85 -15.37
C GLU A 152 5.87 2.34 -16.03
N TYR A 153 5.18 1.37 -15.42
CA TYR A 153 3.89 0.88 -15.90
C TYR A 153 2.86 2.01 -15.92
N LEU A 154 2.70 2.75 -14.83
CA LEU A 154 1.75 3.86 -14.74
C LEU A 154 2.01 4.92 -15.79
N ASN A 155 3.28 5.27 -16.02
CA ASN A 155 3.67 6.29 -17.01
C ASN A 155 3.47 5.84 -18.47
N LYS A 156 3.24 4.55 -18.72
CA LYS A 156 3.05 3.98 -20.07
C LYS A 156 1.62 3.55 -20.36
N THR A 157 0.76 3.54 -19.37
CA THR A 157 -0.66 3.21 -19.53
C THR A 157 -1.51 4.46 -19.34
N GLU A 158 -2.55 4.63 -20.14
CA GLU A 158 -3.52 5.71 -20.00
C GLU A 158 -4.66 5.34 -19.04
N ASP A 159 -4.81 4.04 -18.76
CA ASP A 159 -5.94 3.51 -17.99
C ASP A 159 -5.72 3.56 -16.47
N SER A 160 -4.47 3.60 -16.01
CA SER A 160 -4.12 3.49 -14.59
C SER A 160 -3.51 4.79 -14.06
N LEU A 161 -4.29 5.55 -13.32
CA LEU A 161 -3.83 6.80 -12.69
C LEU A 161 -3.07 6.54 -11.38
N TRP A 162 -3.46 5.50 -10.66
CA TRP A 162 -2.91 5.12 -9.36
C TRP A 162 -2.34 3.72 -9.39
N GLY A 163 -1.34 3.47 -8.54
CA GLY A 163 -0.76 2.15 -8.34
C GLY A 163 -0.27 1.96 -6.92
N ILE A 164 -0.21 0.71 -6.49
CA ILE A 164 0.28 0.34 -5.16
C ILE A 164 1.45 -0.62 -5.32
N VAL A 165 2.53 -0.36 -4.59
CA VAL A 165 3.64 -1.30 -4.41
C VAL A 165 3.89 -1.53 -2.92
N THR A 166 4.01 -2.80 -2.52
CA THR A 166 4.19 -3.15 -1.11
C THR A 166 5.02 -4.42 -0.94
N ASN A 167 5.83 -4.42 0.12
CA ASN A 167 6.51 -5.61 0.61
C ASN A 167 5.99 -6.05 1.99
N GLY A 168 4.85 -5.51 2.44
CA GLY A 168 4.29 -5.82 3.76
C GLY A 168 4.88 -5.03 4.92
N TYR A 169 6.09 -4.51 4.79
CA TYR A 169 6.68 -3.56 5.75
C TYR A 169 6.46 -2.11 5.33
N ASN A 170 6.45 -1.86 4.02
CA ASN A 170 6.09 -0.58 3.43
C ASN A 170 4.97 -0.78 2.41
N LEU A 171 4.04 0.17 2.35
CA LEU A 171 3.04 0.29 1.32
C LEU A 171 3.14 1.68 0.71
N ARG A 172 3.34 1.74 -0.61
CA ARG A 172 3.42 2.99 -1.34
C ARG A 172 2.24 3.14 -2.28
N LEU A 173 1.57 4.27 -2.16
CA LEU A 173 0.58 4.74 -3.14
C LEU A 173 1.30 5.64 -4.13
N LEU A 174 1.32 5.22 -5.39
CA LEU A 174 1.98 5.89 -6.51
C LEU A 174 0.92 6.53 -7.41
N ARG A 175 1.28 7.63 -8.05
CA ARG A 175 0.47 8.23 -9.10
C ARG A 175 1.25 8.27 -10.40
N ASP A 176 0.54 8.21 -11.53
CA ASP A 176 1.11 8.56 -12.83
C ASP A 176 1.74 9.94 -12.74
N ASN A 177 2.99 10.05 -13.17
CA ASN A 177 3.76 11.29 -13.15
C ASN A 177 4.55 11.52 -14.46
N ALA A 178 4.05 11.01 -15.56
CA ALA A 178 4.70 11.12 -16.88
C ALA A 178 5.10 12.57 -17.22
N ASN A 179 4.38 13.55 -16.70
CA ASN A 179 4.61 14.99 -16.91
C ASN A 179 5.35 15.68 -15.75
N VAL A 180 5.79 14.95 -14.70
CA VAL A 180 6.42 15.52 -13.51
C VAL A 180 7.84 14.99 -13.37
N ALA A 181 8.82 15.89 -13.24
CA ALA A 181 10.24 15.53 -13.16
C ALA A 181 10.66 14.86 -11.84
N ARG A 182 9.76 14.73 -10.87
CA ARG A 182 10.05 14.14 -9.54
C ARG A 182 9.06 13.03 -9.21
N MET A 183 9.58 11.99 -8.56
CA MET A 183 8.75 10.93 -7.99
C MET A 183 7.74 11.53 -7.00
N THR A 184 6.49 11.06 -7.07
CA THR A 184 5.42 11.53 -6.22
C THR A 184 4.67 10.32 -5.68
N TYR A 185 4.79 10.09 -4.36
CA TYR A 185 4.16 8.95 -3.70
C TYR A 185 3.93 9.21 -2.21
N ILE A 186 3.06 8.42 -1.62
CA ILE A 186 2.87 8.31 -0.17
C ILE A 186 3.43 6.97 0.27
N ASP A 187 4.33 6.95 1.25
CA ASP A 187 4.91 5.72 1.84
C ASP A 187 4.38 5.55 3.27
N PHE A 188 3.61 4.50 3.48
CA PHE A 188 3.17 4.05 4.78
C PHE A 188 4.14 2.99 5.29
N ASN A 189 4.87 3.28 6.37
CA ASN A 189 5.69 2.30 7.05
C ASN A 189 4.81 1.43 7.95
N LEU A 190 4.26 0.36 7.36
CA LEU A 190 3.34 -0.56 8.05
C LEU A 190 4.00 -1.24 9.24
N GLN A 191 5.30 -1.58 9.14
CA GLN A 191 6.04 -2.19 10.25
C GLN A 191 6.08 -1.25 11.45
N ALA A 192 6.49 0.00 11.27
CA ALA A 192 6.50 0.99 12.34
C ALA A 192 5.08 1.24 12.86
N MET A 193 4.09 1.42 11.97
CA MET A 193 2.70 1.66 12.30
C MET A 193 2.13 0.59 13.25
N MET A 194 2.36 -0.69 12.94
CA MET A 194 1.86 -1.79 13.75
C MET A 194 2.69 -1.98 15.03
N THR A 195 4.02 -1.74 14.99
CA THR A 195 4.90 -1.94 16.15
C THR A 195 4.77 -0.84 17.19
N THR A 196 4.51 0.40 16.74
CA THR A 196 4.33 1.56 17.66
C THR A 196 2.86 1.88 17.94
N GLU A 197 1.95 1.04 17.46
CA GLU A 197 0.50 1.20 17.62
C GLU A 197 0.00 2.58 17.14
N ALA A 198 0.51 3.06 15.98
CA ALA A 198 0.19 4.36 15.41
C ALA A 198 -1.22 4.38 14.79
N TYR A 199 -2.26 4.34 15.63
CA TYR A 199 -3.67 4.28 15.20
C TYR A 199 -4.08 5.45 14.30
N SER A 200 -3.63 6.68 14.59
CA SER A 200 -3.94 7.86 13.76
C SER A 200 -3.40 7.72 12.32
N ASP A 201 -2.22 7.09 12.17
CA ASP A 201 -1.63 6.86 10.85
C ASP A 201 -2.38 5.74 10.11
N PHE A 202 -2.90 4.73 10.84
CA PHE A 202 -3.78 3.71 10.28
C PHE A 202 -5.12 4.30 9.80
N VAL A 203 -5.69 5.28 10.50
CA VAL A 203 -6.91 5.97 10.05
C VAL A 203 -6.71 6.63 8.68
N LEU A 204 -5.51 7.16 8.41
CA LEU A 204 -5.17 7.73 7.10
C LEU A 204 -4.92 6.68 6.01
N LEU A 205 -4.50 5.49 6.40
CA LEU A 205 -4.33 4.38 5.47
C LEU A 205 -5.67 3.76 5.08
N TRP A 206 -6.59 3.68 6.05
CA TRP A 206 -7.91 3.09 5.91
C TRP A 206 -8.85 3.95 5.09
#